data_814a71dcbc130101e904e130980934c6
#
_entry.id   814a71dcbc130101e904e130980934c6
#
_cell.length_a   1.000
_cell.length_b   1.000
_cell.length_c   1.000
_cell.angle_alpha   90.00
_cell.angle_beta   90.00
_cell.angle_gamma   90.00
#
_symmetry.space_group_name_H-M   'P 1'
#
loop_
_entity.id
_entity.type
_entity.pdbx_description
1 polymer ?
#
loop_
_entity_poly.entity_id
_entity_poly.type
_entity_poly.pdbx_seq_one_letter_code
_entity_poly.pdbx_strand_id
1 'polypeptide(L)'
;MLNKDSARVIALKAICLVALEKRSLSESLFPIHGDDLSFAKSLAFGSIRFYHHLNDIITPRIKKPLEKKNLDLHCLLVLGAYQIIYTDISKHAAINETVEVAKIIDKPWATGFINAVLRGIDREQKVIIESKHFSHPSWLIKKIKKDYPEDYENILTENNRKAPLSIRVHPSIDRDEFQKELEELNIH
;
A
#
# COMPACT_ATOMS: atom_id res chain seq x y z
N MET A 1 4.73 7.68 21.45
CA MET A 1 4.69 6.19 21.45
C MET A 1 3.55 5.75 20.54
N LEU A 2 3.82 4.81 19.62
CA LEU A 2 2.76 4.19 18.84
C LEU A 2 1.80 3.44 19.78
N ASN A 3 0.50 3.59 19.55
CA ASN A 3 -0.54 2.90 20.32
C ASN A 3 -1.37 1.97 19.40
N LYS A 4 -2.33 1.25 19.95
CA LYS A 4 -3.21 0.34 19.19
C LYS A 4 -4.07 1.06 18.14
N ASP A 5 -4.20 2.38 18.22
CA ASP A 5 -4.99 3.21 17.33
C ASP A 5 -4.11 4.01 16.35
N SER A 6 -2.81 3.75 16.31
CA SER A 6 -1.91 4.40 15.35
C SER A 6 -2.28 4.04 13.90
N ALA A 7 -2.09 4.98 12.98
CA ALA A 7 -2.40 4.80 11.55
C ALA A 7 -1.83 3.51 10.94
N ARG A 8 -0.62 3.10 11.35
CA ARG A 8 0.01 1.87 10.86
C ARG A 8 -0.65 0.60 11.38
N VAL A 9 -1.11 0.59 12.63
CA VAL A 9 -1.85 -0.55 13.18
C VAL A 9 -3.21 -0.67 12.51
N ILE A 10 -3.89 0.44 12.29
CA ILE A 10 -5.14 0.51 11.54
C ILE A 10 -4.95 -0.01 10.11
N ALA A 11 -3.93 0.49 9.41
CA ALA A 11 -3.62 0.05 8.05
C ALA A 11 -3.29 -1.44 7.99
N LEU A 12 -2.49 -1.96 8.94
CA LEU A 12 -2.18 -3.39 9.03
C LEU A 12 -3.45 -4.24 9.19
N LYS A 13 -4.35 -3.86 10.10
CA LYS A 13 -5.64 -4.57 10.30
C LYS A 13 -6.43 -4.62 9.00
N ALA A 14 -6.55 -3.49 8.29
CA ALA A 14 -7.26 -3.42 7.01
C ALA A 14 -6.60 -4.30 5.93
N ILE A 15 -5.27 -4.28 5.82
CA ILE A 15 -4.52 -5.13 4.89
C ILE A 15 -4.77 -6.62 5.20
N CYS A 16 -4.73 -7.02 6.47
CA CYS A 16 -5.00 -8.40 6.89
C CYS A 16 -6.43 -8.84 6.52
N LEU A 17 -7.44 -8.01 6.78
CA LEU A 17 -8.83 -8.31 6.44
C LEU A 17 -9.02 -8.53 4.93
N VAL A 18 -8.37 -7.71 4.10
CA VAL A 18 -8.43 -7.87 2.64
C VAL A 18 -7.62 -9.08 2.17
N ALA A 19 -6.35 -9.18 2.57
CA ALA A 19 -5.44 -10.18 2.04
C ALA A 19 -5.75 -11.59 2.53
N LEU A 20 -6.13 -11.75 3.81
CA LEU A 20 -6.31 -13.04 4.46
C LEU A 20 -7.78 -13.47 4.52
N GLU A 21 -8.70 -12.53 4.79
CA GLU A 21 -10.13 -12.82 4.96
C GLU A 21 -10.97 -12.50 3.72
N LYS A 22 -10.37 -11.92 2.66
CA LYS A 22 -11.04 -11.57 1.40
C LYS A 22 -12.17 -10.53 1.55
N ARG A 23 -12.12 -9.70 2.58
CA ARG A 23 -13.06 -8.60 2.78
C ARG A 23 -12.78 -7.43 1.85
N SER A 24 -13.77 -6.58 1.62
CA SER A 24 -13.54 -5.33 0.90
C SER A 24 -12.75 -4.35 1.77
N LEU A 25 -11.91 -3.53 1.14
CA LEU A 25 -11.11 -2.53 1.88
C LEU A 25 -12.00 -1.45 2.52
N SER A 26 -13.10 -1.09 1.85
CA SER A 26 -14.08 -0.14 2.38
C SER A 26 -14.70 -0.62 3.70
N GLU A 27 -15.16 -1.88 3.75
CA GLU A 27 -15.69 -2.48 4.99
C GLU A 27 -14.64 -2.56 6.09
N SER A 28 -13.39 -2.86 5.72
CA SER A 28 -12.28 -3.01 6.67
C SER A 28 -11.90 -1.69 7.37
N LEU A 29 -12.20 -0.54 6.77
CA LEU A 29 -11.85 0.78 7.29
C LEU A 29 -13.07 1.55 7.84
N PHE A 30 -14.29 1.07 7.65
CA PHE A 30 -15.51 1.80 7.99
C PHE A 30 -15.71 2.11 9.49
N PRO A 31 -15.32 1.24 10.44
CA PRO A 31 -15.56 1.49 11.86
C PRO A 31 -14.51 2.37 12.54
N ILE A 32 -13.57 2.94 11.79
CA ILE A 32 -12.44 3.63 12.38
C ILE A 32 -12.64 5.15 12.27
N HIS A 33 -12.58 5.84 13.40
CA HIS A 33 -12.63 7.30 13.51
C HIS A 33 -11.32 7.80 14.15
N GLY A 34 -10.86 8.97 13.73
CA GLY A 34 -9.68 9.62 14.32
C GLY A 34 -8.88 10.43 13.30
N ASP A 35 -8.01 11.28 13.80
CA ASP A 35 -7.19 12.20 13.02
C ASP A 35 -6.22 11.45 12.08
N ASP A 36 -5.75 10.28 12.48
CA ASP A 36 -4.84 9.41 11.71
C ASP A 36 -5.54 8.59 10.61
N LEU A 37 -6.87 8.68 10.46
CA LEU A 37 -7.62 7.85 9.53
C LEU A 37 -7.23 8.09 8.06
N SER A 38 -6.99 9.35 7.69
CA SER A 38 -6.60 9.71 6.32
C SER A 38 -5.25 9.05 5.96
N PHE A 39 -4.28 9.12 6.87
CA PHE A 39 -2.99 8.48 6.69
C PHE A 39 -3.07 6.96 6.70
N ALA A 40 -3.87 6.36 7.60
CA ALA A 40 -4.12 4.93 7.63
C ALA A 40 -4.76 4.42 6.31
N LYS A 41 -5.73 5.15 5.77
CA LYS A 41 -6.32 4.88 4.45
C LYS A 41 -5.27 4.93 3.35
N SER A 42 -4.46 5.98 3.30
CA SER A 42 -3.39 6.12 2.31
C SER A 42 -2.44 4.90 2.33
N LEU A 43 -2.01 4.49 3.52
CA LEU A 43 -1.15 3.32 3.71
C LEU A 43 -1.84 2.01 3.28
N ALA A 44 -3.09 1.80 3.69
CA ALA A 44 -3.82 0.57 3.39
C ALA A 44 -4.14 0.45 1.88
N PHE A 45 -4.71 1.52 1.28
CA PHE A 45 -5.04 1.53 -0.15
C PHE A 45 -3.80 1.36 -1.03
N GLY A 46 -2.71 2.04 -0.69
CA GLY A 46 -1.46 1.91 -1.42
C GLY A 46 -0.84 0.52 -1.29
N SER A 47 -0.79 -0.03 -0.08
CA SER A 47 -0.27 -1.38 0.16
C SER A 47 -1.07 -2.44 -0.61
N ILE A 48 -2.40 -2.34 -0.67
CA ILE A 48 -3.24 -3.28 -1.42
C ILE A 48 -3.10 -3.08 -2.93
N ARG A 49 -3.02 -1.83 -3.41
CA ARG A 49 -2.79 -1.53 -4.84
C ARG A 49 -1.51 -2.18 -5.36
N PHE A 50 -0.44 -2.13 -4.58
CA PHE A 50 0.85 -2.68 -4.96
C PHE A 50 1.14 -4.06 -4.35
N TYR A 51 0.10 -4.75 -3.83
CA TYR A 51 0.26 -6.00 -3.07
C TYR A 51 1.04 -7.08 -3.83
N HIS A 52 0.72 -7.31 -5.10
CA HIS A 52 1.38 -8.36 -5.89
C HIS A 52 2.87 -8.04 -6.10
N HIS A 53 3.20 -6.82 -6.49
CA HIS A 53 4.60 -6.39 -6.64
C HIS A 53 5.36 -6.47 -5.30
N LEU A 54 4.77 -5.97 -4.22
CA LEU A 54 5.37 -6.04 -2.88
C LEU A 54 5.58 -7.49 -2.43
N ASN A 55 4.63 -8.37 -2.72
CA ASN A 55 4.74 -9.79 -2.43
C ASN A 55 5.92 -10.44 -3.18
N ASP A 56 6.12 -10.12 -4.45
CA ASP A 56 7.23 -10.62 -5.26
C ASP A 56 8.59 -10.15 -4.72
N ILE A 57 8.65 -8.94 -4.16
CA ILE A 57 9.85 -8.41 -3.49
C ILE A 57 10.10 -9.10 -2.15
N ILE A 58 9.06 -9.32 -1.34
CA ILE A 58 9.18 -9.83 0.03
C ILE A 58 9.46 -11.33 0.04
N THR A 59 8.74 -12.11 -0.77
CA THR A 59 8.77 -13.58 -0.73
C THR A 59 10.19 -14.17 -0.83
N PRO A 60 11.08 -13.73 -1.75
CA PRO A 60 12.43 -14.26 -1.84
C PRO A 60 13.32 -13.97 -0.61
N ARG A 61 12.93 -12.99 0.22
CA ARG A 61 13.66 -12.56 1.42
C ARG A 61 13.21 -13.29 2.68
N ILE A 62 12.16 -14.09 2.59
CA ILE A 62 11.64 -14.92 3.69
C ILE A 62 12.22 -16.33 3.55
N LYS A 63 13.24 -16.65 4.35
CA LYS A 63 13.93 -17.95 4.26
C LYS A 63 13.04 -19.16 4.55
N LYS A 64 12.04 -19.01 5.43
CA LYS A 64 11.09 -20.05 5.80
C LYS A 64 9.67 -19.50 5.71
N PRO A 65 8.73 -20.22 5.05
CA PRO A 65 7.34 -19.79 4.99
C PRO A 65 6.78 -19.49 6.39
N LEU A 66 6.00 -18.41 6.46
CA LEU A 66 5.33 -18.05 7.71
C LEU A 66 4.18 -19.04 8.00
N GLU A 67 4.06 -19.46 9.25
CA GLU A 67 2.93 -20.26 9.69
C GLU A 67 1.62 -19.45 9.57
N LYS A 68 0.49 -20.15 9.41
CA LYS A 68 -0.83 -19.50 9.26
C LYS A 68 -1.15 -18.45 10.32
N LYS A 69 -0.79 -18.73 11.59
CA LYS A 69 -0.99 -17.80 12.73
C LYS A 69 -0.11 -16.54 12.68
N ASN A 70 0.85 -16.48 11.76
CA ASN A 70 1.83 -15.41 11.62
C ASN A 70 1.76 -14.72 10.25
N LEU A 71 0.68 -14.93 9.48
CA LEU A 71 0.50 -14.29 8.16
C LEU A 71 0.30 -12.77 8.26
N ASP A 72 -0.11 -12.26 9.41
CA ASP A 72 -0.14 -10.83 9.73
C ASP A 72 1.25 -10.19 9.67
N LEU A 73 2.33 -10.93 9.97
CA LEU A 73 3.70 -10.45 9.77
C LEU A 73 4.03 -10.25 8.28
N HIS A 74 3.46 -11.06 7.39
CA HIS A 74 3.59 -10.83 5.95
C HIS A 74 2.88 -9.53 5.55
N CYS A 75 1.66 -9.31 6.03
CA CYS A 75 0.94 -8.05 5.82
C CYS A 75 1.71 -6.85 6.38
N LEU A 76 2.38 -7.02 7.53
CA LEU A 76 3.23 -5.99 8.12
C LEU A 76 4.46 -5.69 7.26
N LEU A 77 5.08 -6.70 6.66
CA LEU A 77 6.17 -6.51 5.69
C LEU A 77 5.68 -5.79 4.43
N VAL A 78 4.48 -6.12 3.92
CA VAL A 78 3.86 -5.41 2.78
C VAL A 78 3.67 -3.94 3.12
N LEU A 79 3.15 -3.61 4.30
CA LEU A 79 2.98 -2.24 4.78
C LEU A 79 4.32 -1.48 4.87
N GLY A 80 5.36 -2.13 5.43
CA GLY A 80 6.69 -1.54 5.55
C GLY A 80 7.36 -1.33 4.19
N ALA A 81 7.30 -2.32 3.31
CA ALA A 81 7.85 -2.23 1.96
C ALA A 81 7.15 -1.17 1.11
N TYR A 82 5.82 -1.03 1.22
CA TYR A 82 5.06 0.04 0.59
C TYR A 82 5.59 1.42 1.00
N GLN A 83 5.78 1.66 2.29
CA GLN A 83 6.30 2.93 2.80
C GLN A 83 7.72 3.20 2.25
N ILE A 84 8.58 2.19 2.17
CA ILE A 84 9.95 2.33 1.66
C ILE A 84 9.96 2.66 0.16
N ILE A 85 9.13 2.01 -0.65
CA ILE A 85 9.22 2.06 -2.11
C ILE A 85 8.35 3.18 -2.71
N TYR A 86 7.15 3.40 -2.16
CA TYR A 86 6.09 4.18 -2.79
C TYR A 86 5.68 5.44 -2.04
N THR A 87 6.37 5.81 -0.95
CA THR A 87 6.06 7.02 -0.20
C THR A 87 7.30 7.86 0.08
N ASP A 88 7.09 9.13 0.40
CA ASP A 88 8.14 10.08 0.78
C ASP A 88 8.50 10.00 2.28
N ILE A 89 7.94 9.03 3.01
CA ILE A 89 8.29 8.79 4.41
C ILE A 89 9.77 8.42 4.48
N SER A 90 10.51 9.02 5.43
CA SER A 90 11.92 8.68 5.58
C SER A 90 12.08 7.18 5.85
N LYS A 91 13.03 6.54 5.18
CA LYS A 91 13.24 5.08 5.25
C LYS A 91 13.47 4.59 6.67
N HIS A 92 14.21 5.38 7.44
CA HIS A 92 14.46 5.11 8.85
C HIS A 92 13.16 5.09 9.67
N ALA A 93 12.27 6.08 9.48
CA ALA A 93 10.97 6.11 10.16
C ALA A 93 10.06 4.98 9.69
N ALA A 94 9.99 4.71 8.37
CA ALA A 94 9.21 3.61 7.81
C ALA A 94 9.60 2.25 8.43
N ILE A 95 10.90 1.97 8.54
CA ILE A 95 11.40 0.73 9.12
C ILE A 95 11.13 0.67 10.62
N ASN A 96 11.55 1.68 11.37
CA ASN A 96 11.46 1.67 12.82
C ASN A 96 10.02 1.57 13.31
N GLU A 97 9.11 2.37 12.74
CA GLU A 97 7.72 2.33 13.16
C GLU A 97 6.99 1.05 12.73
N THR A 98 7.37 0.47 11.59
CA THR A 98 6.86 -0.85 11.20
C THR A 98 7.33 -1.94 12.18
N VAL A 99 8.58 -1.88 12.64
CA VAL A 99 9.12 -2.79 13.69
C VAL A 99 8.37 -2.61 15.02
N GLU A 100 8.05 -1.37 15.42
CA GLU A 100 7.26 -1.13 16.63
C GLU A 100 5.85 -1.72 16.55
N VAL A 101 5.22 -1.71 15.36
CA VAL A 101 3.92 -2.37 15.17
C VAL A 101 3.98 -3.86 15.53
N ALA A 102 5.10 -4.56 15.24
CA ALA A 102 5.24 -5.97 15.62
C ALA A 102 5.13 -6.20 17.13
N LYS A 103 5.60 -5.24 17.95
CA LYS A 103 5.44 -5.30 19.41
C LYS A 103 4.00 -5.07 19.84
N ILE A 104 3.30 -4.14 19.17
CA ILE A 104 1.89 -3.78 19.48
C ILE A 104 0.94 -4.94 19.18
N ILE A 105 1.23 -5.74 18.16
CA ILE A 105 0.46 -6.93 17.80
C ILE A 105 0.92 -8.20 18.54
N ASP A 106 1.55 -8.04 19.69
CA ASP A 106 2.03 -9.11 20.57
C ASP A 106 3.04 -10.09 19.91
N LYS A 107 3.86 -9.59 18.97
CA LYS A 107 4.92 -10.35 18.28
C LYS A 107 6.31 -9.71 18.41
N PRO A 108 6.77 -9.36 19.63
CA PRO A 108 8.07 -8.72 19.82
C PRO A 108 9.25 -9.58 19.33
N TRP A 109 9.08 -10.90 19.29
CA TRP A 109 10.07 -11.84 18.76
C TRP A 109 10.35 -11.65 17.27
N ALA A 110 9.41 -11.06 16.50
CA ALA A 110 9.53 -10.87 15.06
C ALA A 110 10.26 -9.55 14.67
N THR A 111 10.56 -8.68 15.64
CA THR A 111 11.17 -7.35 15.36
C THR A 111 12.48 -7.45 14.59
N GLY A 112 13.38 -8.36 14.97
CA GLY A 112 14.63 -8.60 14.26
C GLY A 112 14.42 -9.10 12.82
N PHE A 113 13.45 -9.98 12.62
CA PHE A 113 13.07 -10.48 11.29
C PHE A 113 12.51 -9.37 10.41
N ILE A 114 11.53 -8.60 10.88
CA ILE A 114 10.93 -7.48 10.14
C ILE A 114 12.01 -6.45 9.78
N ASN A 115 12.84 -6.06 10.75
CA ASN A 115 13.93 -5.10 10.51
C ASN A 115 14.93 -5.60 9.45
N ALA A 116 15.32 -6.87 9.49
CA ALA A 116 16.27 -7.44 8.54
C ALA A 116 15.71 -7.45 7.11
N VAL A 117 14.45 -7.85 6.92
CA VAL A 117 13.81 -7.87 5.61
C VAL A 117 13.65 -6.45 5.05
N LEU A 118 13.13 -5.51 5.84
CA LEU A 118 12.90 -4.14 5.40
C LEU A 118 14.20 -3.38 5.09
N ARG A 119 15.27 -3.57 5.88
CA ARG A 119 16.60 -3.01 5.56
C ARG A 119 17.20 -3.64 4.30
N GLY A 120 16.89 -4.90 4.01
CA GLY A 120 17.26 -5.53 2.75
C GLY A 120 16.59 -4.85 1.56
N ILE A 121 15.29 -4.60 1.66
CA ILE A 121 14.51 -3.88 0.63
C ILE A 121 15.03 -2.45 0.44
N ASP A 122 15.31 -1.72 1.51
CA ASP A 122 15.84 -0.36 1.46
C ASP A 122 17.18 -0.28 0.70
N ARG A 123 18.10 -1.20 0.95
CA ARG A 123 19.40 -1.24 0.25
C ARG A 123 19.25 -1.50 -1.25
N GLU A 124 18.26 -2.27 -1.67
CA GLU A 124 18.02 -2.66 -3.06
C GLU A 124 16.97 -1.80 -3.76
N GLN A 125 16.46 -0.75 -3.10
CA GLN A 125 15.34 0.07 -3.57
C GLN A 125 15.52 0.58 -5.01
N LYS A 126 16.73 1.06 -5.37
CA LYS A 126 17.00 1.57 -6.73
C LYS A 126 16.76 0.51 -7.80
N VAL A 127 17.29 -0.69 -7.59
CA VAL A 127 17.14 -1.83 -8.52
C VAL A 127 15.67 -2.26 -8.61
N ILE A 128 14.95 -2.25 -7.48
CA ILE A 128 13.53 -2.61 -7.41
C ILE A 128 12.68 -1.62 -8.23
N ILE A 129 12.93 -0.31 -8.10
CA ILE A 129 12.18 0.74 -8.81
C ILE A 129 12.47 0.70 -10.32
N GLU A 130 13.71 0.43 -10.72
CA GLU A 130 14.12 0.35 -12.13
C GLU A 130 13.57 -0.89 -12.84
N SER A 131 13.18 -1.92 -12.09
CA SER A 131 12.60 -3.14 -12.66
C SER A 131 11.13 -2.93 -13.02
N LYS A 132 10.75 -3.27 -14.27
CA LYS A 132 9.33 -3.23 -14.69
C LYS A 132 8.56 -4.35 -14.00
N HIS A 133 7.72 -4.02 -13.04
CA HIS A 133 6.82 -4.97 -12.39
C HIS A 133 5.38 -4.47 -12.42
N PHE A 134 4.47 -5.36 -12.83
CA PHE A 134 3.04 -5.09 -12.80
C PHE A 134 2.44 -5.66 -11.50
N SER A 135 1.80 -4.81 -10.71
CA SER A 135 1.17 -5.25 -9.46
C SER A 135 -0.21 -5.87 -9.71
N HIS A 136 -0.23 -6.94 -10.50
CA HIS A 136 -1.45 -7.64 -10.87
C HIS A 136 -1.27 -9.16 -10.75
N PRO A 137 -2.36 -9.91 -10.52
CA PRO A 137 -2.29 -11.38 -10.55
C PRO A 137 -1.82 -11.89 -11.92
N SER A 138 -1.00 -12.93 -11.94
CA SER A 138 -0.43 -13.48 -13.18
C SER A 138 -1.48 -13.88 -14.22
N TRP A 139 -2.66 -14.37 -13.78
CA TRP A 139 -3.75 -14.71 -14.69
C TRP A 139 -4.31 -13.46 -15.42
N LEU A 140 -4.41 -12.32 -14.72
CA LEU A 140 -4.90 -11.07 -15.30
C LEU A 140 -3.88 -10.50 -16.31
N ILE A 141 -2.59 -10.51 -15.94
CA ILE A 141 -1.51 -10.10 -16.85
C ILE A 141 -1.56 -10.92 -18.14
N LYS A 142 -1.66 -12.25 -18.02
CA LYS A 142 -1.74 -13.15 -19.19
C LYS A 142 -2.97 -12.87 -20.05
N LYS A 143 -4.12 -12.60 -19.43
CA LYS A 143 -5.36 -12.29 -20.15
C LYS A 143 -5.26 -10.97 -20.90
N ILE A 144 -4.83 -9.89 -20.23
CA ILE A 144 -4.68 -8.57 -20.86
C ILE A 144 -3.66 -8.64 -22.00
N LYS A 145 -2.52 -9.31 -21.79
CA LYS A 145 -1.50 -9.48 -22.84
C LYS A 145 -2.02 -10.27 -24.05
N LYS A 146 -2.90 -11.23 -23.84
CA LYS A 146 -3.53 -11.97 -24.94
C LYS A 146 -4.52 -11.11 -25.73
N ASP A 147 -5.35 -10.33 -25.02
CA ASP A 147 -6.45 -9.58 -25.61
C ASP A 147 -5.96 -8.22 -26.20
N TYR A 148 -4.86 -7.66 -25.65
CA TYR A 148 -4.26 -6.37 -26.06
C TYR A 148 -2.73 -6.47 -26.11
N PRO A 149 -2.15 -7.21 -27.08
CA PRO A 149 -0.72 -7.52 -27.10
C PRO A 149 0.19 -6.28 -27.24
N GLU A 150 -0.27 -5.23 -27.92
CA GLU A 150 0.51 -4.00 -28.10
C GLU A 150 0.38 -3.02 -26.91
N ASP A 151 -0.77 -3.03 -26.23
CA ASP A 151 -1.11 -2.04 -25.21
C ASP A 151 -1.05 -2.58 -23.76
N TYR A 152 -0.80 -3.87 -23.56
CA TYR A 152 -0.93 -4.51 -22.24
C TYR A 152 -0.08 -3.84 -21.16
N GLU A 153 1.13 -3.37 -21.49
CA GLU A 153 2.00 -2.71 -20.53
C GLU A 153 1.42 -1.37 -20.08
N ASN A 154 0.90 -0.61 -21.02
CA ASN A 154 0.27 0.68 -20.75
C ASN A 154 -1.00 0.51 -19.91
N ILE A 155 -1.86 -0.45 -20.30
CA ILE A 155 -3.09 -0.78 -19.54
C ILE A 155 -2.76 -1.14 -18.09
N LEU A 156 -1.78 -2.03 -17.85
CA LEU A 156 -1.38 -2.46 -16.51
C LEU A 156 -0.75 -1.32 -15.70
N THR A 157 0.02 -0.45 -16.35
CA THR A 157 0.64 0.71 -15.71
C THR A 157 -0.42 1.74 -15.29
N GLU A 158 -1.31 2.12 -16.21
CA GLU A 158 -2.37 3.08 -15.95
C GLU A 158 -3.34 2.60 -14.86
N ASN A 159 -3.65 1.30 -14.85
CA ASN A 159 -4.53 0.70 -13.83
C ASN A 159 -3.97 0.83 -12.39
N ASN A 160 -2.66 0.97 -12.23
CA ASN A 160 -2.02 1.17 -10.93
C ASN A 160 -1.82 2.66 -10.58
N ARG A 161 -2.09 3.59 -11.49
CA ARG A 161 -2.01 5.02 -11.19
C ARG A 161 -3.06 5.44 -10.17
N LYS A 162 -2.74 6.47 -9.41
CA LYS A 162 -3.72 7.16 -8.57
C LYS A 162 -4.77 7.77 -9.50
N ALA A 163 -6.04 7.46 -9.26
CA ALA A 163 -7.12 8.07 -10.03
C ALA A 163 -7.07 9.60 -9.89
N PRO A 164 -7.29 10.35 -10.99
CA PRO A 164 -7.43 11.79 -10.90
C PRO A 164 -8.66 12.17 -10.07
N LEU A 165 -8.57 13.31 -9.40
CA LEU A 165 -9.72 13.86 -8.70
C LEU A 165 -10.76 14.31 -9.73
N SER A 166 -11.95 13.71 -9.69
CA SER A 166 -13.07 14.11 -10.54
C SER A 166 -14.18 14.69 -9.68
N ILE A 167 -14.55 15.93 -9.94
CA ILE A 167 -15.58 16.66 -9.20
C ILE A 167 -16.76 16.90 -10.14
N ARG A 168 -17.96 16.54 -9.69
CA ARG A 168 -19.20 16.95 -10.38
C ARG A 168 -19.71 18.23 -9.76
N VAL A 169 -19.67 19.29 -10.51
CA VAL A 169 -20.22 20.60 -10.10
C VAL A 169 -21.74 20.54 -10.12
N HIS A 170 -22.38 21.11 -9.09
CA HIS A 170 -23.85 21.23 -9.08
C HIS A 170 -24.33 22.14 -10.20
N PRO A 171 -25.48 21.87 -10.87
CA PRO A 171 -25.97 22.67 -12.00
C PRO A 171 -26.18 24.18 -11.73
N SER A 172 -26.30 24.57 -10.46
CA SER A 172 -26.45 25.99 -10.05
C SER A 172 -25.11 26.73 -9.97
N ILE A 173 -23.98 26.06 -10.12
CA ILE A 173 -22.64 26.66 -10.03
C ILE A 173 -22.05 26.69 -11.43
N ASP A 174 -21.51 27.84 -11.84
CA ASP A 174 -20.79 27.95 -13.10
C ASP A 174 -19.50 27.12 -13.03
N ARG A 175 -19.33 26.24 -14.02
CA ARG A 175 -18.19 25.30 -14.05
C ARG A 175 -16.87 26.03 -14.22
N ASP A 176 -16.84 27.06 -15.07
CA ASP A 176 -15.61 27.76 -15.43
C ASP A 176 -15.16 28.69 -14.29
N GLU A 177 -16.12 29.26 -13.55
CA GLU A 177 -15.86 30.02 -12.33
C GLU A 177 -15.30 29.13 -11.22
N PHE A 178 -15.93 27.98 -10.99
CA PHE A 178 -15.45 27.00 -9.99
C PHE A 178 -14.06 26.44 -10.35
N GLN A 179 -13.77 26.23 -11.64
CA GLN A 179 -12.44 25.79 -12.06
C GLN A 179 -11.38 26.85 -11.73
N LYS A 180 -11.64 28.13 -11.94
CA LYS A 180 -10.72 29.21 -11.57
C LYS A 180 -10.46 29.26 -10.06
N GLU A 181 -11.51 29.08 -9.24
CA GLU A 181 -11.36 29.00 -7.79
C GLU A 181 -10.44 27.83 -7.38
N LEU A 182 -10.56 26.66 -8.02
CA LEU A 182 -9.69 25.49 -7.74
C LEU A 182 -8.24 25.78 -8.15
N GLU A 183 -8.01 26.43 -9.29
CA GLU A 183 -6.67 26.82 -9.75
C GLU A 183 -6.00 27.81 -8.79
N GLU A 184 -6.74 28.79 -8.26
CA GLU A 184 -6.26 29.74 -7.24
C GLU A 184 -5.86 29.03 -5.92
N LEU A 185 -6.55 27.93 -5.59
CA LEU A 185 -6.23 27.08 -4.45
C LEU A 185 -5.12 26.04 -4.72
N ASN A 186 -4.49 26.05 -5.92
CA ASN A 186 -3.52 25.06 -6.39
C ASN A 186 -4.06 23.61 -6.34
N ILE A 187 -5.35 23.41 -6.60
CA ILE A 187 -5.98 22.10 -6.71
C ILE A 187 -6.11 21.79 -8.21
N HIS A 188 -5.33 20.78 -8.69
CA HIS A 188 -5.28 20.38 -10.09
C HIS A 188 -5.84 18.99 -10.31
#